data_a5cbb179b0c11de59d3faa2efe204e3d
#
_entry.id   a5cbb179b0c11de59d3faa2efe204e3d
#
_cell.length_a   1.000
_cell.length_b   1.000
_cell.length_c   1.000
_cell.angle_alpha   90.00
_cell.angle_beta   90.00
_cell.angle_gamma   90.00
#
_symmetry.space_group_name_H-M   'P 1'
#
loop_
_entity.id
_entity.type
_entity.pdbx_description
1 polymer ?
#
loop_
_entity_poly.entity_id
_entity_poly.type
_entity_poly.pdbx_seq_one_letter_code
_entity_poly.pdbx_strand_id
1 'polypeptide(L)'
;LALNSKYELLIGIKPINTELFFDFPGFEKNINEISQYTTLNNPHLESLNFEIRSLQNKIKSLYSEKLPSLKLEAEAKKNKGYYRSDSSREVMSLYATVTVPFYQGGLAASKIREYKKKVSSKVQYKKIRINETKYKLIETWSKYNSSKSKIIAYKKQIEANNKFLDGL
;
A
#
# COMPACT_ATOMS: atom_id res chain seq x y z
N LEU A 1 -14.63 -14.06 32.91
CA LEU A 1 -13.90 -15.30 33.22
C LEU A 1 -13.15 -15.83 31.98
N ALA A 2 -13.80 -16.08 30.84
CA ALA A 2 -13.15 -16.66 29.65
C ALA A 2 -12.02 -15.81 29.05
N LEU A 3 -12.09 -14.47 29.09
CA LEU A 3 -11.04 -13.56 28.61
C LEU A 3 -9.80 -13.58 29.50
N ASN A 4 -9.99 -13.64 30.82
CA ASN A 4 -8.90 -13.70 31.79
C ASN A 4 -8.13 -15.03 31.69
N SER A 5 -8.84 -16.14 31.49
CA SER A 5 -8.22 -17.45 31.29
C SER A 5 -7.44 -17.50 29.96
N LYS A 6 -7.97 -16.85 28.91
CA LYS A 6 -7.28 -16.78 27.60
C LYS A 6 -6.03 -15.88 27.67
N TYR A 7 -6.08 -14.81 28.45
CA TYR A 7 -4.92 -13.94 28.70
C TYR A 7 -3.82 -14.68 29.47
N GLU A 8 -4.20 -15.40 30.55
CA GLU A 8 -3.29 -16.21 31.36
C GLU A 8 -2.63 -17.32 30.54
N LEU A 9 -3.37 -17.93 29.62
CA LEU A 9 -2.87 -18.98 28.73
C LEU A 9 -1.89 -18.47 27.68
N LEU A 10 -2.04 -17.21 27.21
CA LEU A 10 -1.17 -16.61 26.20
C LEU A 10 0.08 -15.95 26.77
N ILE A 11 0.01 -15.39 27.98
CA ILE A 11 1.06 -14.56 28.58
C ILE A 11 1.72 -15.27 29.78
N GLY A 12 1.07 -16.31 30.35
CA GLY A 12 1.59 -17.06 31.50
C GLY A 12 1.47 -16.32 32.83
N ILE A 13 0.84 -15.15 32.88
CA ILE A 13 0.68 -14.32 34.09
C ILE A 13 -0.81 -13.98 34.27
N LYS A 14 -1.31 -14.10 35.49
CA LYS A 14 -2.69 -13.68 35.80
C LYS A 14 -2.84 -12.19 35.57
N PRO A 15 -3.93 -11.75 34.90
CA PRO A 15 -4.18 -10.32 34.75
C PRO A 15 -4.35 -9.69 36.14
N ILE A 16 -3.45 -8.81 36.49
CA ILE A 16 -3.60 -7.91 37.62
C ILE A 16 -4.79 -7.02 37.30
N ASN A 17 -5.71 -6.84 38.25
CA ASN A 17 -6.94 -6.05 38.09
C ASN A 17 -6.68 -4.79 37.27
N THR A 18 -6.85 -4.90 35.98
CA THR A 18 -6.82 -3.76 35.06
C THR A 18 -8.19 -3.10 35.21
N GLU A 19 -8.27 -2.14 36.11
CA GLU A 19 -9.32 -1.13 35.96
C GLU A 19 -9.09 -0.52 34.59
N LEU A 20 -9.92 -0.92 33.66
CA LEU A 20 -9.94 -0.38 32.31
C LEU A 20 -10.42 1.08 32.41
N PHE A 21 -9.52 1.98 32.77
CA PHE A 21 -9.70 3.41 32.54
C PHE A 21 -9.66 3.64 31.01
N PHE A 22 -10.74 3.26 30.35
CA PHE A 22 -11.00 3.73 29.00
C PHE A 22 -11.51 5.18 29.12
N ASP A 23 -10.57 6.10 29.25
CA ASP A 23 -10.84 7.47 28.84
C ASP A 23 -10.90 7.44 27.30
N PHE A 24 -12.13 7.29 26.77
CA PHE A 24 -12.33 7.36 25.33
C PHE A 24 -12.07 8.81 24.93
N PRO A 25 -10.96 9.12 24.22
CA PRO A 25 -10.79 10.45 23.71
C PRO A 25 -12.01 10.77 22.85
N GLY A 26 -12.81 11.75 23.31
CA GLY A 26 -13.96 12.19 22.56
C GLY A 26 -13.49 12.64 21.17
N PHE A 27 -13.90 11.95 20.11
CA PHE A 27 -13.68 12.45 18.77
C PHE A 27 -14.61 13.66 18.58
N GLU A 28 -14.08 14.84 18.83
CA GLU A 28 -14.80 16.12 18.63
C GLU A 28 -14.90 16.49 17.15
N LYS A 29 -14.16 15.79 16.27
CA LYS A 29 -14.14 16.09 14.84
C LYS A 29 -15.39 15.61 14.12
N ASN A 30 -15.87 16.43 13.21
CA ASN A 30 -16.97 16.08 12.32
C ASN A 30 -16.54 14.95 11.36
N ILE A 31 -17.47 14.03 11.05
CA ILE A 31 -17.23 12.90 10.15
C ILE A 31 -16.67 13.33 8.79
N ASN A 32 -17.05 14.51 8.30
CA ASN A 32 -16.55 15.06 7.04
C ASN A 32 -15.05 15.39 7.10
N GLU A 33 -14.59 15.95 8.22
CA GLU A 33 -13.15 16.26 8.42
C GLU A 33 -12.34 14.98 8.52
N ILE A 34 -12.84 13.99 9.27
CA ILE A 34 -12.21 12.67 9.39
C ILE A 34 -12.14 11.99 8.03
N SER A 35 -13.20 12.09 7.22
CA SER A 35 -13.24 11.51 5.87
C SER A 35 -12.19 12.15 4.94
N GLN A 36 -12.03 13.45 4.97
CA GLN A 36 -11.00 14.14 4.19
C GLN A 36 -9.60 13.74 4.67
N TYR A 37 -9.35 13.79 5.97
CA TYR A 37 -8.06 13.40 6.54
C TYR A 37 -7.68 11.95 6.20
N THR A 38 -8.62 11.01 6.37
CA THR A 38 -8.41 9.60 6.06
C THR A 38 -8.12 9.38 4.57
N THR A 39 -8.81 10.11 3.68
CA THR A 39 -8.59 9.98 2.24
C THR A 39 -7.23 10.53 1.81
N LEU A 40 -6.78 11.65 2.40
CA LEU A 40 -5.52 12.28 2.07
C LEU A 40 -4.31 11.53 2.63
N ASN A 41 -4.42 10.96 3.83
CA ASN A 41 -3.32 10.33 4.55
C ASN A 41 -3.37 8.79 4.54
N ASN A 42 -4.13 8.17 3.64
CA ASN A 42 -4.21 6.73 3.56
C ASN A 42 -3.01 6.17 2.78
N PRO A 43 -2.09 5.40 3.44
CA PRO A 43 -0.90 4.85 2.78
C PRO A 43 -1.23 3.94 1.58
N HIS A 44 -2.37 3.24 1.64
CA HIS A 44 -2.81 2.39 0.54
C HIS A 44 -3.21 3.20 -0.71
N LEU A 45 -3.88 4.35 -0.52
CA LEU A 45 -4.20 5.25 -1.64
C LEU A 45 -2.96 5.94 -2.20
N GLU A 46 -1.98 6.22 -1.34
CA GLU A 46 -0.68 6.75 -1.76
C GLU A 46 0.11 5.73 -2.58
N SER A 47 0.16 4.47 -2.14
CA SER A 47 0.75 3.36 -2.92
C SER A 47 0.15 3.26 -4.32
N LEU A 48 -1.18 3.37 -4.46
CA LEU A 48 -1.85 3.37 -5.76
C LEU A 48 -1.43 4.56 -6.64
N ASN A 49 -1.14 5.74 -6.06
CA ASN A 49 -0.61 6.87 -6.80
C ASN A 49 0.78 6.56 -7.38
N PHE A 50 1.66 5.93 -6.60
CA PHE A 50 2.98 5.52 -7.07
C PHE A 50 2.89 4.46 -8.17
N GLU A 51 1.97 3.50 -8.05
CA GLU A 51 1.73 2.51 -9.11
C GLU A 51 1.26 3.17 -10.42
N ILE A 52 0.31 4.11 -10.35
CA ILE A 52 -0.15 4.86 -11.52
C ILE A 52 1.02 5.63 -12.15
N ARG A 53 1.83 6.30 -11.33
CA ARG A 53 3.01 7.04 -11.80
C ARG A 53 4.05 6.11 -12.44
N SER A 54 4.26 4.93 -11.87
CA SER A 54 5.13 3.90 -12.44
C SER A 54 4.67 3.47 -13.84
N LEU A 55 3.37 3.18 -14.01
CA LEU A 55 2.79 2.84 -15.31
C LEU A 55 2.91 3.98 -16.34
N GLN A 56 2.74 5.24 -15.90
CA GLN A 56 2.94 6.42 -16.74
C GLN A 56 4.40 6.56 -17.18
N ASN A 57 5.36 6.32 -16.28
CA ASN A 57 6.78 6.33 -16.62
C ASN A 57 7.14 5.18 -17.57
N LYS A 58 6.50 4.01 -17.42
CA LYS A 58 6.66 2.91 -18.38
C LYS A 58 6.17 3.29 -19.78
N ILE A 59 5.08 4.05 -19.89
CA ILE A 59 4.63 4.59 -21.18
C ILE A 59 5.70 5.51 -21.79
N LYS A 60 6.32 6.39 -20.99
CA LYS A 60 7.42 7.25 -21.46
C LYS A 60 8.61 6.43 -21.95
N SER A 61 8.99 5.39 -21.20
CA SER A 61 10.04 4.45 -21.61
C SER A 61 9.72 3.75 -22.93
N LEU A 62 8.46 3.37 -23.17
CA LEU A 62 8.05 2.74 -24.43
C LEU A 62 8.09 3.72 -25.62
N TYR A 63 7.91 5.02 -25.38
CA TYR A 63 8.13 6.02 -26.41
C TYR A 63 9.61 6.14 -26.79
N SER A 64 10.52 6.02 -25.80
CA SER A 64 11.96 6.06 -26.09
C SER A 64 12.47 4.85 -26.88
N GLU A 65 11.78 3.70 -26.84
CA GLU A 65 12.11 2.53 -27.69
C GLU A 65 11.97 2.81 -29.19
N LYS A 66 11.32 3.92 -29.58
CA LYS A 66 11.21 4.39 -30.98
C LYS A 66 12.36 5.32 -31.40
N LEU A 67 13.18 5.74 -30.47
CA LEU A 67 14.28 6.67 -30.72
C LEU A 67 15.58 5.90 -30.97
N PRO A 68 16.56 6.52 -31.68
CA PRO A 68 17.90 5.93 -31.78
C PRO A 68 18.48 5.70 -30.40
N SER A 69 19.14 4.55 -30.23
CA SER A 69 19.89 4.21 -29.01
C SER A 69 21.39 4.14 -29.30
N LEU A 70 22.18 4.71 -28.40
CA LEU A 70 23.65 4.61 -28.39
C LEU A 70 24.08 3.69 -27.27
N LYS A 71 24.83 2.67 -27.57
CA LYS A 71 25.43 1.72 -26.63
C LYS A 71 26.94 1.80 -26.72
N LEU A 72 27.61 1.97 -25.59
CA LEU A 72 29.07 1.88 -25.46
C LEU A 72 29.40 0.60 -24.69
N GLU A 73 30.25 -0.23 -25.25
CA GLU A 73 30.70 -1.49 -24.64
C GLU A 73 32.24 -1.51 -24.60
N ALA A 74 32.78 -1.73 -23.41
CA ALA A 74 34.18 -1.99 -23.20
C ALA A 74 34.36 -3.46 -22.78
N GLU A 75 35.17 -4.21 -23.49
CA GLU A 75 35.42 -5.62 -23.20
C GLU A 75 36.94 -5.85 -23.02
N ALA A 76 37.31 -6.51 -21.92
CA ALA A 76 38.64 -6.99 -21.68
C ALA A 76 38.61 -8.51 -21.56
N LYS A 77 39.30 -9.20 -22.47
CA LYS A 77 39.42 -10.67 -22.48
C LYS A 77 40.86 -11.09 -22.29
N LYS A 78 41.09 -12.01 -21.37
CA LYS A 78 42.37 -12.69 -21.16
C LYS A 78 42.18 -14.18 -21.42
N ASN A 79 42.70 -14.66 -22.54
CA ASN A 79 42.67 -16.07 -22.91
C ASN A 79 44.02 -16.72 -22.59
N LYS A 80 44.03 -17.75 -21.71
CA LYS A 80 45.18 -18.63 -21.50
C LYS A 80 44.99 -19.87 -22.36
N GLY A 81 45.97 -20.14 -23.25
CA GLY A 81 45.95 -21.33 -24.11
C GLY A 81 46.09 -22.60 -23.29
N TYR A 82 45.16 -23.57 -23.51
CA TYR A 82 45.10 -24.82 -22.76
C TYR A 82 46.14 -25.86 -23.19
N TYR A 83 46.73 -25.70 -24.39
CA TYR A 83 47.62 -26.69 -25.00
C TYR A 83 49.06 -26.23 -25.21
N ARG A 84 49.39 -24.95 -24.98
CA ARG A 84 50.77 -24.45 -25.01
C ARG A 84 50.95 -23.46 -23.87
N SER A 85 51.85 -23.78 -23.00
CA SER A 85 52.12 -23.16 -21.70
C SER A 85 52.49 -21.67 -21.71
N ASP A 86 52.58 -21.01 -22.88
CA ASP A 86 53.18 -19.67 -22.95
C ASP A 86 52.46 -18.68 -23.88
N SER A 87 51.20 -18.90 -24.23
CA SER A 87 50.42 -17.94 -25.00
C SER A 87 49.26 -17.37 -24.18
N SER A 88 49.49 -16.30 -23.44
CA SER A 88 48.39 -15.48 -22.89
C SER A 88 48.10 -14.36 -23.90
N ARG A 89 46.84 -14.29 -24.35
CA ARG A 89 46.36 -13.23 -25.22
C ARG A 89 45.43 -12.34 -24.45
N GLU A 90 45.79 -11.09 -24.26
CA GLU A 90 44.94 -10.06 -23.72
C GLU A 90 44.38 -9.22 -24.87
N VAL A 91 43.06 -9.09 -24.90
CA VAL A 91 42.33 -8.27 -25.89
C VAL A 91 41.48 -7.27 -25.15
N MET A 92 41.72 -5.98 -25.41
CA MET A 92 40.83 -4.90 -24.99
C MET A 92 40.11 -4.38 -26.22
N SER A 93 38.76 -4.27 -26.11
CA SER A 93 37.92 -3.79 -27.21
C SER A 93 36.95 -2.74 -26.69
N LEU A 94 36.78 -1.67 -27.44
CA LEU A 94 35.81 -0.62 -27.19
C LEU A 94 34.88 -0.51 -28.40
N TYR A 95 33.59 -0.67 -28.19
CA TYR A 95 32.58 -0.59 -29.24
C TYR A 95 31.60 0.54 -28.93
N ALA A 96 31.25 1.30 -29.95
CA ALA A 96 30.14 2.25 -29.94
C ALA A 96 29.12 1.81 -31.01
N THR A 97 27.93 1.41 -30.55
CA THR A 97 26.87 0.93 -31.45
C THR A 97 25.69 1.89 -31.42
N VAL A 98 25.32 2.41 -32.59
CA VAL A 98 24.09 3.20 -32.77
C VAL A 98 23.02 2.32 -33.41
N THR A 99 21.88 2.14 -32.76
CA THR A 99 20.75 1.37 -33.30
C THR A 99 19.56 2.30 -33.58
N VAL A 100 19.09 2.32 -34.83
CA VAL A 100 17.97 3.12 -35.27
C VAL A 100 16.84 2.18 -35.69
N PRO A 101 15.73 2.09 -34.91
CA PRO A 101 14.60 1.23 -35.24
C PRO A 101 13.72 1.90 -36.31
N PHE A 102 13.79 1.48 -37.57
CA PHE A 102 12.94 2.01 -38.65
C PHE A 102 11.52 1.42 -38.61
N TYR A 103 11.38 0.14 -38.32
CA TYR A 103 10.10 -0.55 -38.29
C TYR A 103 10.12 -1.75 -37.35
N GLN A 104 9.13 -1.80 -36.45
CA GLN A 104 9.01 -2.85 -35.43
C GLN A 104 7.64 -3.55 -35.48
N GLY A 105 6.99 -3.63 -36.65
CA GLY A 105 5.67 -4.29 -36.78
C GLY A 105 4.56 -3.73 -35.88
N GLY A 106 4.67 -2.47 -35.46
CA GLY A 106 3.67 -1.85 -34.57
C GLY A 106 3.78 -2.26 -33.10
N LEU A 107 4.79 -3.06 -32.69
CA LEU A 107 4.96 -3.60 -31.35
C LEU A 107 4.97 -2.49 -30.28
N ALA A 108 5.80 -1.46 -30.44
CA ALA A 108 5.87 -0.34 -29.50
C ALA A 108 4.54 0.42 -29.39
N ALA A 109 3.83 0.63 -30.51
CA ALA A 109 2.52 1.29 -30.51
C ALA A 109 1.45 0.45 -29.79
N SER A 110 1.46 -0.87 -29.97
CA SER A 110 0.57 -1.80 -29.28
C SER A 110 0.82 -1.81 -27.76
N LYS A 111 2.09 -1.92 -27.33
CA LYS A 111 2.46 -1.84 -25.91
C LYS A 111 2.04 -0.51 -25.30
N ILE A 112 2.23 0.62 -25.97
CA ILE A 112 1.79 1.93 -25.49
C ILE A 112 0.28 1.96 -25.27
N ARG A 113 -0.52 1.43 -26.19
CA ARG A 113 -1.99 1.33 -26.03
C ARG A 113 -2.36 0.46 -24.83
N GLU A 114 -1.72 -0.69 -24.68
CA GLU A 114 -1.91 -1.59 -23.55
C GLU A 114 -1.64 -0.87 -22.21
N TYR A 115 -0.50 -0.22 -22.07
CA TYR A 115 -0.15 0.48 -20.82
C TYR A 115 -1.04 1.69 -20.54
N LYS A 116 -1.50 2.41 -21.57
CA LYS A 116 -2.53 3.46 -21.40
C LYS A 116 -3.83 2.88 -20.83
N LYS A 117 -4.27 1.70 -21.28
CA LYS A 117 -5.43 1.02 -20.71
C LYS A 117 -5.19 0.53 -19.29
N LYS A 118 -3.99 0.04 -18.95
CA LYS A 118 -3.60 -0.31 -17.59
C LYS A 118 -3.65 0.90 -16.65
N VAL A 119 -3.17 2.07 -17.08
CA VAL A 119 -3.29 3.33 -16.32
C VAL A 119 -4.76 3.67 -16.08
N SER A 120 -5.60 3.64 -17.12
CA SER A 120 -7.03 3.93 -16.97
C SER A 120 -7.71 2.97 -15.98
N SER A 121 -7.46 1.68 -16.10
CA SER A 121 -7.98 0.66 -15.17
C SER A 121 -7.53 0.93 -13.72
N LYS A 122 -6.24 1.25 -13.52
CA LYS A 122 -5.71 1.53 -12.18
C LYS A 122 -6.29 2.81 -11.57
N VAL A 123 -6.56 3.84 -12.38
CA VAL A 123 -7.26 5.06 -11.94
C VAL A 123 -8.68 4.76 -11.49
N GLN A 124 -9.43 3.92 -12.22
CA GLN A 124 -10.77 3.50 -11.80
C GLN A 124 -10.71 2.66 -10.52
N TYR A 125 -9.76 1.75 -10.42
CA TYR A 125 -9.54 0.97 -9.20
C TYR A 125 -9.27 1.87 -7.98
N LYS A 126 -8.45 2.92 -8.14
CA LYS A 126 -8.23 3.91 -7.07
C LYS A 126 -9.53 4.60 -6.64
N LYS A 127 -10.42 4.97 -7.59
CA LYS A 127 -11.72 5.56 -7.26
C LYS A 127 -12.59 4.61 -6.43
N ILE A 128 -12.60 3.32 -6.78
CA ILE A 128 -13.31 2.29 -6.01
C ILE A 128 -12.76 2.24 -4.58
N ARG A 129 -11.43 2.19 -4.41
CA ARG A 129 -10.80 2.15 -3.09
C ARG A 129 -11.08 3.39 -2.23
N ILE A 130 -11.17 4.56 -2.84
CA ILE A 130 -11.60 5.79 -2.13
C ILE A 130 -13.03 5.62 -1.61
N ASN A 131 -13.95 5.12 -2.43
CA ASN A 131 -15.34 4.93 -2.02
C ASN A 131 -15.47 3.85 -0.93
N GLU A 132 -14.74 2.74 -1.04
CA GLU A 132 -14.69 1.69 -0.02
C GLU A 132 -14.16 2.25 1.31
N THR A 133 -13.11 3.07 1.28
CA THR A 133 -12.57 3.72 2.48
C THR A 133 -13.60 4.63 3.14
N LYS A 134 -14.31 5.43 2.35
CA LYS A 134 -15.41 6.29 2.85
C LYS A 134 -16.55 5.47 3.45
N TYR A 135 -16.97 4.41 2.77
CA TYR A 135 -18.01 3.52 3.26
C TYR A 135 -17.62 2.89 4.61
N LYS A 136 -16.41 2.34 4.70
CA LYS A 136 -15.91 1.73 5.93
C LYS A 136 -15.78 2.73 7.08
N LEU A 137 -15.44 3.98 6.78
CA LEU A 137 -15.42 5.05 7.76
C LEU A 137 -16.82 5.32 8.31
N ILE A 138 -17.83 5.45 7.44
CA ILE A 138 -19.25 5.69 7.85
C ILE A 138 -19.75 4.52 8.70
N GLU A 139 -19.48 3.28 8.28
CA GLU A 139 -19.83 2.08 9.04
C GLU A 139 -19.21 2.08 10.43
N THR A 140 -17.92 2.37 10.51
CA THR A 140 -17.19 2.40 11.80
C THR A 140 -17.67 3.54 12.68
N TRP A 141 -17.94 4.70 12.12
CA TRP A 141 -18.52 5.83 12.82
C TRP A 141 -19.92 5.52 13.41
N SER A 142 -20.75 4.84 12.65
CA SER A 142 -22.07 4.40 13.11
C SER A 142 -21.96 3.40 14.26
N LYS A 143 -21.02 2.45 14.17
CA LYS A 143 -20.71 1.50 15.25
C LYS A 143 -20.21 2.21 16.50
N TYR A 144 -19.34 3.20 16.35
CA TYR A 144 -18.83 4.02 17.46
C TYR A 144 -19.98 4.74 18.19
N ASN A 145 -20.83 5.46 17.45
CA ASN A 145 -21.97 6.18 18.02
C ASN A 145 -22.96 5.24 18.70
N SER A 146 -23.26 4.08 18.10
CA SER A 146 -24.11 3.05 18.70
C SER A 146 -23.50 2.53 20.01
N SER A 147 -22.21 2.26 20.03
CA SER A 147 -21.52 1.79 21.24
C SER A 147 -21.52 2.85 22.35
N LYS A 148 -21.30 4.12 21.99
CA LYS A 148 -21.38 5.25 22.92
C LYS A 148 -22.78 5.36 23.55
N SER A 149 -23.82 5.24 22.72
CA SER A 149 -25.22 5.26 23.21
C SER A 149 -25.54 4.09 24.14
N LYS A 150 -25.02 2.88 23.82
CA LYS A 150 -25.17 1.71 24.69
C LYS A 150 -24.48 1.90 26.04
N ILE A 151 -23.29 2.48 26.09
CA ILE A 151 -22.60 2.78 27.35
C ILE A 151 -23.45 3.73 28.22
N ILE A 152 -23.99 4.78 27.62
CA ILE A 152 -24.87 5.73 28.33
C ILE A 152 -26.12 5.01 28.86
N ALA A 153 -26.76 4.16 28.06
CA ALA A 153 -27.92 3.41 28.45
C ALA A 153 -27.64 2.45 29.63
N TYR A 154 -26.53 1.70 29.55
CA TYR A 154 -26.11 0.79 30.62
C TYR A 154 -25.78 1.53 31.93
N LYS A 155 -25.12 2.70 31.85
CA LYS A 155 -24.84 3.52 33.04
C LYS A 155 -26.16 3.92 33.72
N LYS A 156 -27.17 4.38 32.95
CA LYS A 156 -28.49 4.72 33.49
C LYS A 156 -29.22 3.50 34.07
N GLN A 157 -29.09 2.34 33.43
CA GLN A 157 -29.69 1.10 33.94
C GLN A 157 -29.06 0.68 35.28
N ILE A 158 -27.71 0.78 35.40
CA ILE A 158 -27.03 0.49 36.67
C ILE A 158 -27.50 1.46 37.76
N GLU A 159 -27.60 2.76 37.45
CA GLU A 159 -28.12 3.76 38.42
C GLU A 159 -29.53 3.46 38.86
N ALA A 160 -30.41 3.08 37.93
CA ALA A 160 -31.79 2.70 38.26
C ALA A 160 -31.86 1.43 39.13
N ASN A 161 -31.04 0.40 38.81
CA ASN A 161 -30.99 -0.82 39.59
C ASN A 161 -30.45 -0.58 41.00
N ASN A 162 -29.42 0.26 41.17
CA ASN A 162 -28.93 0.63 42.50
C ASN A 162 -29.97 1.34 43.33
N LYS A 163 -30.70 2.32 42.75
CA LYS A 163 -31.81 2.99 43.45
C LYS A 163 -32.93 2.03 43.86
N PHE A 164 -33.17 1.01 43.02
CA PHE A 164 -34.16 -0.03 43.37
C PHE A 164 -33.72 -0.87 44.58
N LEU A 165 -32.40 -1.24 44.62
CA LEU A 165 -31.82 -2.00 45.73
C LEU A 165 -31.77 -1.19 47.04
N ASP A 166 -31.49 0.11 46.95
CA ASP A 166 -31.45 1.02 48.11
C ASP A 166 -32.86 1.33 48.70
N GLY A 167 -33.91 1.08 47.93
CA GLY A 167 -35.31 1.29 48.33
C GLY A 167 -36.03 0.05 48.87
N LEU A 168 -35.35 -1.11 48.91
CA LEU A 168 -35.80 -2.36 49.53
C LEU A 168 -35.25 -2.50 50.95
#